data_3aae1348240ae2d208feac4c8123c27e
#
_entry.id   3aae1348240ae2d208feac4c8123c27e
#
_cell.length_a   1.000
_cell.length_b   1.000
_cell.length_c   1.000
_cell.angle_alpha   90.00
_cell.angle_beta   90.00
_cell.angle_gamma   90.00
#
_symmetry.space_group_name_H-M   'P 1'
#
loop_
_entity.id
_entity.type
_entity.pdbx_description
1 polymer ?
#
loop_
_entity_poly.entity_id
_entity_poly.type
_entity_poly.pdbx_seq_one_letter_code
_entity_poly.pdbx_strand_id
1 'polypeptide(L)'
;MTETSTEKLQYTGRFHQFGIYLRKFLRMFVYQSDWVVLPIGAVIAALVTFVVGNNMFVTQEGTTMGTFALTCVCVWNGFFNSIQVVCRERDIVKKEHRAGMHITSYILAHMAYQLILCFLQTLITLLICHVAGVHFPKPGVITKWGIVDMGITILLVTYAADIMALMVSCLVRNTTIAMTVMPFLLIYQLIFSGNFFDLGAADFIKVTTISHWGSDSLCVIGRYNEQPMVSLWNTLVQFKDADFYGEKPLLYVLQAVEKNGMLNDFLKWSGQNNLKPAYEAIPANVLPAWGAILLMIVIFTAVAVIALKFIDKDKR
;
A
#
# COMPACT_ATOMS: atom_id res chain seq x y z
N MET A 1 -45.92 -7.22 -49.40
CA MET A 1 -45.66 -7.58 -48.03
C MET A 1 -44.16 -7.87 -47.91
N THR A 2 -43.38 -6.90 -47.50
CA THR A 2 -41.94 -7.03 -47.26
C THR A 2 -41.76 -7.43 -45.80
N GLU A 3 -41.38 -8.67 -45.59
CA GLU A 3 -40.93 -9.16 -44.26
C GLU A 3 -39.67 -8.36 -43.87
N THR A 4 -39.81 -7.45 -42.94
CA THR A 4 -38.71 -6.85 -42.24
C THR A 4 -38.13 -7.93 -41.31
N SER A 5 -37.06 -8.58 -41.76
CA SER A 5 -36.24 -9.44 -40.91
C SER A 5 -35.69 -8.57 -39.75
N THR A 6 -36.23 -8.72 -38.58
CA THR A 6 -35.66 -8.17 -37.36
C THR A 6 -34.33 -8.90 -37.11
N GLU A 7 -33.22 -8.34 -37.59
CA GLU A 7 -31.89 -8.76 -37.23
C GLU A 7 -31.81 -8.71 -35.71
N LYS A 8 -31.77 -9.88 -35.05
CA LYS A 8 -31.50 -10.00 -33.64
C LYS A 8 -30.09 -9.45 -33.40
N LEU A 9 -30.00 -8.28 -32.78
CA LEU A 9 -28.74 -7.74 -32.31
C LEU A 9 -27.99 -8.82 -31.49
N GLN A 10 -26.93 -9.38 -32.06
CA GLN A 10 -26.07 -10.34 -31.38
C GLN A 10 -25.17 -9.56 -30.41
N TYR A 11 -25.52 -9.56 -29.13
CA TYR A 11 -24.67 -9.00 -28.08
C TYR A 11 -23.42 -9.86 -27.90
N THR A 12 -22.28 -9.23 -27.96
CA THR A 12 -20.97 -9.87 -27.71
C THR A 12 -20.91 -10.42 -26.28
N GLY A 13 -20.49 -11.67 -26.12
CA GLY A 13 -20.42 -12.33 -24.81
C GLY A 13 -19.47 -11.61 -23.83
N ARG A 14 -19.71 -11.75 -22.53
CA ARG A 14 -18.98 -11.05 -21.46
C ARG A 14 -17.46 -11.27 -21.51
N PHE A 15 -17.00 -12.49 -21.75
CA PHE A 15 -15.57 -12.81 -21.86
C PHE A 15 -14.92 -12.16 -23.07
N HIS A 16 -15.62 -12.08 -24.17
CA HIS A 16 -15.11 -11.41 -25.36
C HIS A 16 -14.99 -9.90 -25.14
N GLN A 17 -16.00 -9.29 -24.50
CA GLN A 17 -15.94 -7.88 -24.10
C GLN A 17 -14.76 -7.60 -23.17
N PHE A 18 -14.50 -8.47 -22.18
CA PHE A 18 -13.33 -8.37 -21.30
C PHE A 18 -12.02 -8.30 -22.11
N GLY A 19 -11.84 -9.22 -23.08
CA GLY A 19 -10.64 -9.22 -23.92
C GLY A 19 -10.47 -7.96 -24.77
N ILE A 20 -11.59 -7.42 -25.32
CA ILE A 20 -11.58 -6.17 -26.09
C ILE A 20 -11.13 -4.99 -25.20
N TYR A 21 -11.70 -4.84 -23.99
CA TYR A 21 -11.35 -3.75 -23.09
C TYR A 21 -9.92 -3.89 -22.55
N LEU A 22 -9.47 -5.08 -22.20
CA LEU A 22 -8.10 -5.30 -21.77
C LEU A 22 -7.10 -4.88 -22.86
N ARG A 23 -7.38 -5.26 -24.13
CA ARG A 23 -6.55 -4.84 -25.27
C ARG A 23 -6.61 -3.32 -25.51
N LYS A 24 -7.77 -2.68 -25.30
CA LYS A 24 -7.93 -1.21 -25.36
C LYS A 24 -7.00 -0.57 -24.31
N PHE A 25 -7.04 -0.99 -23.06
CA PHE A 25 -6.24 -0.39 -21.99
C PHE A 25 -4.74 -0.60 -22.18
N LEU A 26 -4.31 -1.78 -22.61
CA LEU A 26 -2.90 -2.03 -22.95
C LEU A 26 -2.39 -1.14 -24.08
N ARG A 27 -3.24 -0.86 -25.08
CA ARG A 27 -2.90 0.09 -26.15
C ARG A 27 -2.84 1.53 -25.62
N MET A 28 -3.79 1.92 -24.76
CA MET A 28 -3.80 3.26 -24.16
C MET A 28 -2.53 3.51 -23.36
N PHE A 29 -2.06 2.53 -22.61
CA PHE A 29 -0.79 2.61 -21.87
C PHE A 29 0.40 3.04 -22.75
N VAL A 30 0.50 2.47 -23.95
CA VAL A 30 1.58 2.78 -24.89
C VAL A 30 1.37 4.13 -25.60
N TYR A 31 0.15 4.37 -26.11
CA TYR A 31 -0.12 5.52 -26.98
C TYR A 31 -0.51 6.80 -26.26
N GLN A 32 -1.09 6.73 -25.06
CA GLN A 32 -1.48 7.91 -24.26
C GLN A 32 -0.43 8.32 -23.23
N SER A 33 0.75 7.68 -23.26
CA SER A 33 1.86 7.96 -22.34
C SER A 33 1.51 7.71 -20.86
N ASP A 34 0.55 6.82 -20.57
CA ASP A 34 0.21 6.44 -19.19
C ASP A 34 1.38 5.73 -18.49
N TRP A 35 2.38 5.25 -19.25
CA TRP A 35 3.62 4.68 -18.72
C TRP A 35 4.45 5.67 -17.86
N VAL A 36 4.19 6.98 -17.97
CA VAL A 36 4.84 8.03 -17.16
C VAL A 36 4.61 7.84 -15.66
N VAL A 37 3.56 7.13 -15.26
CA VAL A 37 3.30 6.78 -13.86
C VAL A 37 4.42 5.89 -13.27
N LEU A 38 5.07 5.04 -14.08
CA LEU A 38 6.17 4.19 -13.60
C LEU A 38 7.41 4.98 -13.16
N PRO A 39 7.98 5.89 -13.96
CA PRO A 39 9.13 6.70 -13.52
C PRO A 39 8.78 7.66 -12.39
N ILE A 40 7.57 8.22 -12.32
CA ILE A 40 7.14 9.06 -11.21
C ILE A 40 7.10 8.23 -9.92
N GLY A 41 6.49 7.07 -9.94
CA GLY A 41 6.46 6.15 -8.80
C GLY A 41 7.86 5.71 -8.38
N ALA A 42 8.75 5.46 -9.34
CA ALA A 42 10.15 5.12 -9.08
C ALA A 42 10.90 6.27 -8.37
N VAL A 43 10.72 7.51 -8.79
CA VAL A 43 11.35 8.69 -8.14
C VAL A 43 10.86 8.82 -6.69
N ILE A 44 9.56 8.70 -6.45
CA ILE A 44 8.98 8.77 -5.09
C ILE A 44 9.55 7.64 -4.22
N ALA A 45 9.56 6.40 -4.73
CA ALA A 45 10.11 5.26 -4.04
C ALA A 45 11.60 5.45 -3.72
N ALA A 46 12.39 5.97 -4.67
CA ALA A 46 13.82 6.24 -4.48
C ALA A 46 14.07 7.29 -3.40
N LEU A 47 13.33 8.41 -3.42
CA LEU A 47 13.47 9.48 -2.42
C LEU A 47 13.17 8.97 -1.01
N VAL A 48 12.08 8.24 -0.84
CA VAL A 48 11.69 7.69 0.47
C VAL A 48 12.68 6.62 0.94
N THR A 49 13.02 5.67 0.07
CA THR A 49 13.93 4.58 0.43
C THR A 49 15.35 5.08 0.72
N PHE A 50 15.81 6.13 0.03
CA PHE A 50 17.12 6.74 0.31
C PHE A 50 17.18 7.33 1.72
N VAL A 51 16.08 7.90 2.22
CA VAL A 51 16.03 8.50 3.57
C VAL A 51 15.91 7.43 4.66
N VAL A 52 15.09 6.40 4.43
CA VAL A 52 14.69 5.46 5.49
C VAL A 52 15.42 4.11 5.36
N GLY A 53 15.95 3.78 4.18
CA GLY A 53 16.42 2.43 3.84
C GLY A 53 17.56 1.90 4.70
N ASN A 54 18.50 2.74 5.13
CA ASN A 54 19.69 2.32 5.89
C ASN A 54 19.34 1.69 7.26
N ASN A 55 18.26 2.15 7.90
CA ASN A 55 17.84 1.67 9.23
C ASN A 55 16.68 0.67 9.15
N MET A 56 16.10 0.51 7.95
CA MET A 56 14.99 -0.41 7.72
C MET A 56 15.48 -1.86 7.86
N PHE A 57 14.79 -2.63 8.68
CA PHE A 57 15.13 -4.02 9.05
C PHE A 57 16.45 -4.20 9.80
N VAL A 58 16.98 -3.12 10.38
CA VAL A 58 18.20 -3.14 11.22
C VAL A 58 17.87 -2.82 12.68
N THR A 59 16.92 -1.91 12.92
CA THR A 59 16.45 -1.52 14.25
C THR A 59 14.93 -1.54 14.31
N GLN A 60 14.35 -1.68 15.49
CA GLN A 60 12.88 -1.70 15.67
C GLN A 60 12.24 -0.41 15.18
N GLU A 61 12.81 0.74 15.52
CA GLU A 61 12.31 2.06 15.10
C GLU A 61 12.44 2.26 13.59
N GLY A 62 13.61 1.91 13.05
CA GLY A 62 13.86 1.98 11.61
C GLY A 62 12.93 1.08 10.82
N THR A 63 12.59 -0.08 11.35
CA THR A 63 11.64 -1.01 10.74
C THR A 63 10.23 -0.43 10.76
N THR A 64 9.75 0.07 11.89
CA THR A 64 8.41 0.66 11.97
C THR A 64 8.27 1.87 11.04
N MET A 65 9.21 2.80 11.06
CA MET A 65 9.19 3.97 10.20
C MET A 65 9.36 3.60 8.72
N GLY A 66 10.30 2.68 8.41
CA GLY A 66 10.60 2.27 7.05
C GLY A 66 9.46 1.52 6.39
N THR A 67 8.86 0.56 7.08
CA THR A 67 7.73 -0.21 6.57
C THR A 67 6.51 0.67 6.34
N PHE A 68 6.26 1.60 7.26
CA PHE A 68 5.17 2.55 7.10
C PHE A 68 5.41 3.51 5.91
N ALA A 69 6.62 4.09 5.82
CA ALA A 69 6.97 4.97 4.71
C ALA A 69 6.87 4.26 3.36
N LEU A 70 7.35 3.01 3.27
CA LEU A 70 7.22 2.19 2.08
C LEU A 70 5.75 1.88 1.74
N THR A 71 4.94 1.59 2.75
CA THR A 71 3.49 1.39 2.58
C THR A 71 2.82 2.65 2.04
N CYS A 72 3.20 3.83 2.54
CA CYS A 72 2.71 5.11 1.99
C CYS A 72 3.07 5.29 0.52
N VAL A 73 4.30 4.95 0.11
CA VAL A 73 4.70 4.98 -1.31
C VAL A 73 3.81 4.05 -2.15
N CYS A 74 3.53 2.84 -1.66
CA CYS A 74 2.66 1.88 -2.34
C CYS A 74 1.24 2.42 -2.50
N VAL A 75 0.68 3.02 -1.44
CA VAL A 75 -0.65 3.63 -1.47
C VAL A 75 -0.69 4.81 -2.46
N TRP A 76 0.33 5.67 -2.47
CA TRP A 76 0.44 6.77 -3.42
C TRP A 76 0.48 6.26 -4.86
N ASN A 77 1.32 5.29 -5.15
CA ASN A 77 1.43 4.70 -6.49
C ASN A 77 0.07 4.15 -6.95
N GLY A 78 -0.61 3.38 -6.09
CA GLY A 78 -1.94 2.86 -6.41
C GLY A 78 -2.97 3.96 -6.68
N PHE A 79 -3.01 5.01 -5.86
CA PHE A 79 -3.94 6.13 -6.06
C PHE A 79 -3.69 6.86 -7.39
N PHE A 80 -2.44 7.14 -7.73
CA PHE A 80 -2.12 7.82 -9.00
C PHE A 80 -2.47 6.99 -10.23
N ASN A 81 -2.46 5.66 -10.13
CA ASN A 81 -2.81 4.79 -11.25
C ASN A 81 -4.27 4.98 -11.70
N SER A 82 -5.22 5.03 -10.75
CA SER A 82 -6.65 4.85 -11.08
C SER A 82 -7.59 5.98 -10.70
N ILE A 83 -7.13 7.00 -9.96
CA ILE A 83 -8.03 8.03 -9.40
C ILE A 83 -8.82 8.81 -10.45
N GLN A 84 -8.30 8.97 -11.65
CA GLN A 84 -8.94 9.72 -12.73
C GLN A 84 -9.48 8.85 -13.87
N VAL A 85 -9.18 7.58 -13.92
CA VAL A 85 -9.33 6.76 -15.12
C VAL A 85 -10.78 6.69 -15.60
N VAL A 86 -11.71 6.35 -14.71
CA VAL A 86 -13.13 6.21 -15.08
C VAL A 86 -13.83 7.57 -15.19
N CYS A 87 -13.57 8.49 -14.28
CA CYS A 87 -14.22 9.80 -14.30
C CYS A 87 -13.81 10.64 -15.51
N ARG A 88 -12.60 10.47 -16.06
CA ARG A 88 -12.16 11.10 -17.31
C ARG A 88 -12.92 10.58 -18.53
N GLU A 89 -13.23 9.29 -18.56
CA GLU A 89 -13.94 8.64 -19.67
C GLU A 89 -15.44 8.45 -19.42
N ARG A 90 -16.01 9.08 -18.37
CA ARG A 90 -17.37 8.82 -17.88
C ARG A 90 -18.44 8.91 -18.98
N ASP A 91 -18.36 9.91 -19.85
CA ASP A 91 -19.32 10.09 -20.95
C ASP A 91 -19.19 8.97 -22.01
N ILE A 92 -17.99 8.48 -22.25
CA ILE A 92 -17.72 7.36 -23.15
C ILE A 92 -18.31 6.08 -22.55
N VAL A 93 -18.00 5.80 -21.29
CA VAL A 93 -18.51 4.64 -20.54
C VAL A 93 -20.04 4.61 -20.52
N LYS A 94 -20.67 5.78 -20.35
CA LYS A 94 -22.14 5.92 -20.40
C LYS A 94 -22.71 5.58 -21.78
N LYS A 95 -22.07 6.01 -22.86
CA LYS A 95 -22.47 5.68 -24.23
C LYS A 95 -22.27 4.20 -24.54
N GLU A 96 -21.13 3.64 -24.18
CA GLU A 96 -20.80 2.24 -24.38
C GLU A 96 -21.74 1.33 -23.57
N HIS A 97 -22.12 1.73 -22.35
CA HIS A 97 -23.09 0.99 -21.53
C HIS A 97 -24.46 0.91 -22.21
N ARG A 98 -24.96 2.03 -22.76
CA ARG A 98 -26.21 2.06 -23.55
C ARG A 98 -26.14 1.24 -24.83
N ALA A 99 -24.94 1.11 -25.40
CA ALA A 99 -24.68 0.27 -26.57
C ALA A 99 -24.53 -1.24 -26.25
N GLY A 100 -24.71 -1.65 -24.99
CA GLY A 100 -24.68 -3.07 -24.59
C GLY A 100 -23.39 -3.53 -23.90
N MET A 101 -22.54 -2.61 -23.42
CA MET A 101 -21.38 -2.95 -22.61
C MET A 101 -21.79 -3.52 -21.25
N HIS A 102 -21.20 -4.63 -20.88
CA HIS A 102 -21.31 -5.18 -19.53
C HIS A 102 -20.30 -4.50 -18.57
N ILE A 103 -20.81 -3.75 -17.59
CA ILE A 103 -20.02 -3.02 -16.60
C ILE A 103 -19.02 -3.93 -15.87
N THR A 104 -19.45 -5.15 -15.52
CA THR A 104 -18.57 -6.13 -14.87
C THR A 104 -17.37 -6.49 -15.74
N SER A 105 -17.56 -6.67 -17.07
CA SER A 105 -16.47 -6.96 -18.00
C SER A 105 -15.51 -5.78 -18.13
N TYR A 106 -16.03 -4.57 -18.14
CA TYR A 106 -15.23 -3.33 -18.16
C TYR A 106 -14.37 -3.19 -16.90
N ILE A 107 -14.96 -3.29 -15.71
CA ILE A 107 -14.23 -3.19 -14.44
C ILE A 107 -13.19 -4.30 -14.30
N LEU A 108 -13.54 -5.56 -14.60
CA LEU A 108 -12.59 -6.67 -14.53
C LEU A 108 -11.42 -6.49 -15.52
N ALA A 109 -11.67 -5.95 -16.70
CA ALA A 109 -10.59 -5.63 -17.65
C ALA A 109 -9.66 -4.53 -17.13
N HIS A 110 -10.22 -3.51 -16.44
CA HIS A 110 -9.44 -2.51 -15.74
C HIS A 110 -8.59 -3.13 -14.64
N MET A 111 -9.19 -3.94 -13.78
CA MET A 111 -8.49 -4.61 -12.69
C MET A 111 -7.33 -5.49 -13.20
N ALA A 112 -7.54 -6.24 -14.29
CA ALA A 112 -6.49 -7.05 -14.88
C ALA A 112 -5.33 -6.20 -15.44
N TYR A 113 -5.64 -5.10 -16.10
CA TYR A 113 -4.65 -4.15 -16.58
C TYR A 113 -3.87 -3.51 -15.43
N GLN A 114 -4.54 -3.05 -14.39
CA GLN A 114 -3.93 -2.43 -13.22
C GLN A 114 -3.08 -3.42 -12.42
N LEU A 115 -3.46 -4.69 -12.35
CA LEU A 115 -2.64 -5.71 -11.71
C LEU A 115 -1.26 -5.82 -12.39
N ILE A 116 -1.22 -5.77 -13.72
CA ILE A 116 0.05 -5.79 -14.48
C ILE A 116 0.88 -4.55 -14.13
N LEU A 117 0.25 -3.38 -14.08
CA LEU A 117 0.92 -2.13 -13.74
C LEU A 117 1.48 -2.14 -12.32
N CYS A 118 0.68 -2.56 -11.33
CA CYS A 118 1.11 -2.69 -9.93
C CYS A 118 2.23 -3.72 -9.78
N PHE A 119 2.21 -4.80 -10.57
CA PHE A 119 3.30 -5.78 -10.57
C PHE A 119 4.62 -5.16 -11.05
N LEU A 120 4.59 -4.38 -12.14
CA LEU A 120 5.77 -3.66 -12.62
C LEU A 120 6.27 -2.63 -11.60
N GLN A 121 5.38 -1.87 -10.96
CA GLN A 121 5.74 -0.93 -9.89
C GLN A 121 6.35 -1.64 -8.69
N THR A 122 5.83 -2.82 -8.32
CA THR A 122 6.40 -3.65 -7.24
C THR A 122 7.82 -4.07 -7.56
N LEU A 123 8.10 -4.55 -8.77
CA LEU A 123 9.45 -4.92 -9.20
C LEU A 123 10.40 -3.72 -9.15
N ILE A 124 9.97 -2.56 -9.63
CA ILE A 124 10.76 -1.32 -9.58
C ILE A 124 11.04 -0.93 -8.13
N THR A 125 10.04 -0.97 -7.25
CA THR A 125 10.20 -0.64 -5.83
C THR A 125 11.18 -1.59 -5.13
N LEU A 126 11.09 -2.90 -5.37
CA LEU A 126 12.03 -3.88 -4.82
C LEU A 126 13.46 -3.67 -5.34
N LEU A 127 13.62 -3.33 -6.62
CA LEU A 127 14.91 -2.99 -7.20
C LEU A 127 15.51 -1.75 -6.53
N ILE A 128 14.71 -0.71 -6.33
CA ILE A 128 15.13 0.51 -5.64
C ILE A 128 15.54 0.21 -4.19
N CYS A 129 14.75 -0.58 -3.45
CA CYS A 129 15.10 -1.01 -2.10
C CYS A 129 16.43 -1.76 -2.07
N HIS A 130 16.68 -2.62 -3.05
CA HIS A 130 17.94 -3.36 -3.16
C HIS A 130 19.13 -2.42 -3.44
N VAL A 131 18.99 -1.50 -4.38
CA VAL A 131 20.04 -0.52 -4.73
C VAL A 131 20.32 0.47 -3.59
N ALA A 132 19.29 0.85 -2.83
CA ALA A 132 19.42 1.73 -1.65
C ALA A 132 20.01 1.02 -0.42
N GLY A 133 20.35 -0.26 -0.51
CA GLY A 133 21.01 -0.99 0.57
C GLY A 133 20.08 -1.48 1.68
N VAL A 134 18.78 -1.60 1.42
CA VAL A 134 17.83 -2.17 2.39
C VAL A 134 18.21 -3.62 2.69
N HIS A 135 18.32 -3.95 3.97
CA HIS A 135 18.66 -5.29 4.44
C HIS A 135 17.43 -6.19 4.42
N PHE A 136 17.28 -6.97 3.35
CA PHE A 136 16.16 -7.91 3.27
C PHE A 136 16.29 -9.02 4.30
N PRO A 137 15.24 -9.27 5.12
CA PRO A 137 15.26 -10.29 6.14
C PRO A 137 15.39 -11.69 5.55
N LYS A 138 16.15 -12.55 6.21
CA LYS A 138 16.36 -13.95 5.87
C LYS A 138 16.26 -14.80 7.13
N PRO A 139 15.55 -15.94 7.11
CA PRO A 139 14.64 -16.44 6.06
C PRO A 139 13.33 -15.66 6.00
N GLY A 140 12.51 -15.88 4.96
CA GLY A 140 11.15 -15.35 4.90
C GLY A 140 10.22 -15.98 5.94
N VAL A 141 9.04 -15.41 6.12
CA VAL A 141 8.04 -15.86 7.11
C VAL A 141 7.09 -16.90 6.49
N ILE A 142 6.67 -16.69 5.24
CA ILE A 142 5.76 -17.59 4.49
C ILE A 142 6.56 -18.38 3.47
N THR A 143 7.37 -17.69 2.68
CA THR A 143 8.24 -18.33 1.69
C THR A 143 9.65 -18.49 2.25
N LYS A 144 10.52 -19.21 1.53
CA LYS A 144 11.94 -19.32 1.92
C LYS A 144 12.70 -18.00 1.77
N TRP A 145 12.16 -17.03 1.04
CA TRP A 145 12.82 -15.78 0.67
C TRP A 145 12.02 -14.55 1.15
N GLY A 146 12.53 -13.81 2.11
CA GLY A 146 11.86 -12.63 2.65
C GLY A 146 11.56 -11.55 1.61
N ILE A 147 12.39 -11.45 0.54
CA ILE A 147 12.13 -10.52 -0.57
C ILE A 147 10.84 -10.88 -1.33
N VAL A 148 10.48 -12.16 -1.41
CA VAL A 148 9.24 -12.60 -2.07
C VAL A 148 8.04 -12.25 -1.20
N ASP A 149 8.10 -12.50 0.11
CA ASP A 149 7.04 -12.15 1.06
C ASP A 149 6.80 -10.64 1.07
N MET A 150 7.89 -9.85 1.06
CA MET A 150 7.84 -8.40 0.96
C MET A 150 7.23 -7.95 -0.38
N GLY A 151 7.63 -8.59 -1.49
CA GLY A 151 7.09 -8.30 -2.82
C GLY A 151 5.59 -8.56 -2.93
N ILE A 152 5.11 -9.68 -2.37
CA ILE A 152 3.67 -9.99 -2.32
C ILE A 152 2.92 -8.93 -1.52
N THR A 153 3.46 -8.51 -0.37
CA THR A 153 2.84 -7.47 0.47
C THR A 153 2.77 -6.13 -0.25
N ILE A 154 3.88 -5.69 -0.88
CA ILE A 154 3.93 -4.45 -1.66
C ILE A 154 2.91 -4.49 -2.81
N LEU A 155 2.84 -5.63 -3.55
CA LEU A 155 1.88 -5.81 -4.62
C LEU A 155 0.43 -5.71 -4.12
N LEU A 156 0.10 -6.40 -3.02
CA LEU A 156 -1.24 -6.37 -2.45
C LEU A 156 -1.64 -4.98 -1.98
N VAL A 157 -0.75 -4.25 -1.30
CA VAL A 157 -1.00 -2.89 -0.83
C VAL A 157 -1.20 -1.93 -2.01
N THR A 158 -0.29 -1.95 -2.99
CA THR A 158 -0.38 -1.08 -4.17
C THR A 158 -1.66 -1.36 -4.95
N TYR A 159 -1.99 -2.65 -5.15
CA TYR A 159 -3.18 -3.05 -5.89
C TYR A 159 -4.48 -2.71 -5.13
N ALA A 160 -4.52 -2.90 -3.81
CA ALA A 160 -5.69 -2.50 -3.01
C ALA A 160 -5.93 -0.99 -3.05
N ALA A 161 -4.86 -0.20 -2.97
CA ALA A 161 -4.93 1.25 -3.09
C ALA A 161 -5.40 1.69 -4.50
N ASP A 162 -4.93 1.01 -5.53
CA ASP A 162 -5.35 1.23 -6.91
C ASP A 162 -6.85 0.93 -7.11
N ILE A 163 -7.34 -0.20 -6.60
CA ILE A 163 -8.77 -0.54 -6.68
C ILE A 163 -9.64 0.39 -5.82
N MET A 164 -9.13 0.87 -4.68
CA MET A 164 -9.80 1.93 -3.91
C MET A 164 -9.90 3.23 -4.72
N ALA A 165 -8.84 3.63 -5.41
CA ALA A 165 -8.84 4.79 -6.28
C ALA A 165 -9.79 4.61 -7.49
N LEU A 166 -9.82 3.41 -8.08
CA LEU A 166 -10.77 3.04 -9.14
C LEU A 166 -12.22 3.16 -8.64
N MET A 167 -12.51 2.68 -7.44
CA MET A 167 -13.83 2.83 -6.82
C MET A 167 -14.22 4.30 -6.70
N VAL A 168 -13.33 5.15 -6.19
CA VAL A 168 -13.58 6.59 -6.08
C VAL A 168 -13.80 7.22 -7.46
N SER A 169 -13.00 6.85 -8.46
CA SER A 169 -13.15 7.30 -9.84
C SER A 169 -14.52 6.93 -10.44
N CYS A 170 -15.10 5.79 -10.02
CA CYS A 170 -16.44 5.38 -10.41
C CYS A 170 -17.55 6.19 -9.70
N LEU A 171 -17.31 6.62 -8.47
CA LEU A 171 -18.29 7.37 -7.66
C LEU A 171 -18.35 8.85 -8.04
N VAL A 172 -17.22 9.47 -8.37
CA VAL A 172 -17.16 10.91 -8.68
C VAL A 172 -17.54 11.21 -10.14
N ARG A 173 -18.02 12.43 -10.38
CA ARG A 173 -18.54 12.82 -11.70
C ARG A 173 -17.47 13.38 -12.64
N ASN A 174 -16.44 13.99 -12.10
CA ASN A 174 -15.39 14.64 -12.88
C ASN A 174 -14.00 14.48 -12.22
N THR A 175 -12.96 14.73 -13.01
CA THR A 175 -11.56 14.60 -12.59
C THR A 175 -11.17 15.59 -11.51
N THR A 176 -11.77 16.79 -11.49
CA THR A 176 -11.49 17.82 -10.47
C THR A 176 -11.89 17.32 -9.08
N ILE A 177 -13.09 16.77 -8.94
CA ILE A 177 -13.56 16.19 -7.67
C ILE A 177 -12.68 15.02 -7.27
N ALA A 178 -12.31 14.12 -8.21
CA ALA A 178 -11.42 12.99 -7.94
C ALA A 178 -10.09 13.44 -7.33
N MET A 179 -9.46 14.45 -7.94
CA MET A 179 -8.19 15.00 -7.47
C MET A 179 -8.32 15.74 -6.14
N THR A 180 -9.47 16.34 -5.85
CA THR A 180 -9.73 16.98 -4.56
C THR A 180 -9.92 15.95 -3.45
N VAL A 181 -10.60 14.84 -3.71
CA VAL A 181 -10.85 13.76 -2.73
C VAL A 181 -9.58 12.97 -2.42
N MET A 182 -8.68 12.82 -3.40
CA MET A 182 -7.46 12.02 -3.26
C MET A 182 -6.60 12.39 -2.03
N PRO A 183 -6.22 13.65 -1.77
CA PRO A 183 -5.43 14.02 -0.60
C PRO A 183 -6.11 13.65 0.72
N PHE A 184 -7.44 13.80 0.82
CA PHE A 184 -8.19 13.43 2.03
C PHE A 184 -8.12 11.92 2.29
N LEU A 185 -8.21 11.10 1.25
CA LEU A 185 -8.07 9.65 1.38
C LEU A 185 -6.64 9.25 1.77
N LEU A 186 -5.63 9.92 1.22
CA LEU A 186 -4.22 9.70 1.59
C LEU A 186 -3.99 10.06 3.05
N ILE A 187 -4.49 11.22 3.50
CA ILE A 187 -4.41 11.65 4.91
C ILE A 187 -5.16 10.65 5.81
N TYR A 188 -6.33 10.16 5.39
CA TYR A 188 -7.06 9.14 6.11
C TYR A 188 -6.23 7.86 6.28
N GLN A 189 -5.62 7.35 5.22
CA GLN A 189 -4.76 6.17 5.25
C GLN A 189 -3.54 6.39 6.17
N LEU A 190 -2.99 7.59 6.21
CA LEU A 190 -1.82 7.94 7.01
C LEU A 190 -2.16 8.06 8.49
N ILE A 191 -3.19 8.85 8.84
CA ILE A 191 -3.54 9.14 10.24
C ILE A 191 -4.11 7.90 10.93
N PHE A 192 -5.06 7.22 10.28
CA PHE A 192 -5.78 6.09 10.89
C PHE A 192 -5.07 4.75 10.71
N SER A 193 -3.82 4.73 10.23
CA SER A 193 -3.00 3.51 10.20
C SER A 193 -2.62 2.99 11.59
N GLY A 194 -2.63 3.85 12.61
CA GLY A 194 -2.19 3.51 13.98
C GLY A 194 -0.67 3.48 14.16
N ASN A 195 0.12 3.86 13.14
CA ASN A 195 1.59 3.83 13.24
C ASN A 195 2.20 5.11 13.83
N PHE A 196 1.54 6.26 13.62
CA PHE A 196 2.03 7.55 14.11
C PHE A 196 1.33 8.04 15.37
N PHE A 197 0.04 7.73 15.48
CA PHE A 197 -0.80 8.24 16.55
C PHE A 197 -1.43 7.07 17.30
N ASP A 198 -1.44 7.17 18.60
CA ASP A 198 -2.30 6.31 19.42
C ASP A 198 -3.74 6.77 19.22
N LEU A 199 -4.54 5.91 18.59
CA LEU A 199 -5.92 6.25 18.23
C LEU A 199 -6.90 6.15 19.42
N GLY A 200 -6.47 5.61 20.56
CA GLY A 200 -7.31 5.48 21.74
C GLY A 200 -8.66 4.86 21.43
N ALA A 201 -9.75 5.59 21.70
CA ALA A 201 -11.11 5.13 21.43
C ALA A 201 -11.42 4.88 19.94
N ALA A 202 -10.64 5.46 19.03
CA ALA A 202 -10.81 5.31 17.58
C ALA A 202 -9.97 4.16 16.97
N ASP A 203 -9.33 3.31 17.80
CA ASP A 203 -8.43 2.24 17.34
C ASP A 203 -9.13 1.23 16.39
N PHE A 204 -10.44 1.07 16.52
CA PHE A 204 -11.22 0.21 15.60
C PHE A 204 -11.18 0.70 14.13
N ILE A 205 -10.88 1.98 13.86
CA ILE A 205 -10.85 2.54 12.50
C ILE A 205 -9.64 2.02 11.73
N LYS A 206 -8.53 1.71 12.38
CA LYS A 206 -7.30 1.22 11.73
C LYS A 206 -7.54 0.00 10.83
N VAL A 207 -8.47 -0.87 11.24
CA VAL A 207 -8.83 -2.08 10.48
C VAL A 207 -9.38 -1.75 9.08
N THR A 208 -9.89 -0.55 8.87
CA THR A 208 -10.42 -0.08 7.58
C THR A 208 -9.35 0.51 6.67
N THR A 209 -8.12 0.66 7.14
CA THR A 209 -7.01 1.24 6.38
C THR A 209 -6.10 0.17 5.77
N ILE A 210 -5.76 0.34 4.50
CA ILE A 210 -4.80 -0.51 3.79
C ILE A 210 -3.41 -0.36 4.42
N SER A 211 -3.08 0.87 4.85
CA SER A 211 -1.77 1.22 5.43
C SER A 211 -1.48 0.46 6.72
N HIS A 212 -2.48 0.23 7.58
CA HIS A 212 -2.33 -0.58 8.80
C HIS A 212 -1.89 -2.01 8.44
N TRP A 213 -2.68 -2.71 7.65
CA TRP A 213 -2.41 -4.10 7.29
C TRP A 213 -1.10 -4.26 6.49
N GLY A 214 -0.79 -3.28 5.63
CA GLY A 214 0.44 -3.26 4.85
C GLY A 214 1.68 -3.11 5.73
N SER A 215 1.71 -2.09 6.59
CA SER A 215 2.86 -1.83 7.47
C SER A 215 3.06 -2.94 8.50
N ASP A 216 1.98 -3.47 9.09
CA ASP A 216 2.05 -4.56 10.06
C ASP A 216 2.62 -5.83 9.42
N SER A 217 2.14 -6.19 8.22
CA SER A 217 2.71 -7.33 7.47
C SER A 217 4.19 -7.16 7.19
N LEU A 218 4.62 -5.95 6.81
CA LEU A 218 6.03 -5.65 6.55
C LEU A 218 6.87 -5.67 7.84
N CYS A 219 6.32 -5.26 9.00
CA CYS A 219 6.99 -5.38 10.30
C CYS A 219 7.20 -6.84 10.70
N VAL A 220 6.20 -7.71 10.48
CA VAL A 220 6.30 -9.15 10.71
C VAL A 220 7.35 -9.79 9.81
N ILE A 221 7.29 -9.51 8.49
CA ILE A 221 8.25 -10.02 7.50
C ILE A 221 9.65 -9.48 7.80
N GLY A 222 9.74 -8.23 8.27
CA GLY A 222 10.98 -7.58 8.70
C GLY A 222 11.57 -8.12 9.98
N ARG A 223 10.91 -9.08 10.69
CA ARG A 223 11.35 -9.66 11.95
C ARG A 223 11.59 -8.61 13.04
N TYR A 224 10.63 -7.70 13.21
CA TYR A 224 10.70 -6.58 14.15
C TYR A 224 11.19 -7.01 15.56
N ASN A 225 10.64 -8.09 16.10
CA ASN A 225 10.94 -8.55 17.47
C ASN A 225 12.37 -9.10 17.64
N GLU A 226 13.08 -9.40 16.54
CA GLU A 226 14.46 -9.91 16.59
C GLU A 226 15.49 -8.76 16.52
N GLN A 227 15.04 -7.52 16.31
CA GLN A 227 15.90 -6.37 16.08
C GLN A 227 16.23 -5.61 17.39
N PRO A 228 17.39 -4.95 17.45
CA PRO A 228 17.75 -4.09 18.56
C PRO A 228 16.89 -2.82 18.58
N MET A 229 16.66 -2.30 19.78
CA MET A 229 15.98 -1.02 20.02
C MET A 229 17.00 0.06 20.38
N VAL A 230 17.00 1.16 19.65
CA VAL A 230 17.97 2.26 19.81
C VAL A 230 17.37 3.45 20.57
N SER A 231 16.06 3.62 20.56
CA SER A 231 15.39 4.77 21.16
C SER A 231 15.67 4.90 22.66
N LEU A 232 15.73 3.79 23.40
CA LEU A 232 16.03 3.81 24.84
C LEU A 232 17.43 4.36 25.08
N TRP A 233 18.44 3.90 24.33
CA TRP A 233 19.81 4.41 24.44
C TRP A 233 19.88 5.90 24.12
N ASN A 234 19.27 6.35 23.03
CA ASN A 234 19.24 7.75 22.64
C ASN A 234 18.58 8.62 23.71
N THR A 235 17.51 8.13 24.32
CA THR A 235 16.84 8.82 25.44
C THR A 235 17.77 8.94 26.65
N LEU A 236 18.46 7.87 27.03
CA LEU A 236 19.43 7.92 28.12
C LEU A 236 20.56 8.92 27.82
N VAL A 237 21.09 8.93 26.61
CA VAL A 237 22.13 9.88 26.18
C VAL A 237 21.61 11.33 26.23
N GLN A 238 20.36 11.57 25.79
CA GLN A 238 19.74 12.89 25.80
C GLN A 238 19.61 13.45 27.24
N PHE A 239 19.28 12.60 28.20
CA PHE A 239 19.07 12.97 29.59
C PHE A 239 20.27 12.69 30.49
N LYS A 240 21.49 12.44 29.95
CA LYS A 240 22.70 12.08 30.71
C LYS A 240 23.08 13.08 31.82
N ASP A 241 22.74 14.36 31.59
CA ASP A 241 23.06 15.44 32.54
C ASP A 241 21.93 15.77 33.51
N ALA A 242 20.85 14.98 33.52
CA ALA A 242 19.75 15.16 34.46
C ALA A 242 20.24 14.94 35.88
N ASP A 243 20.03 15.94 36.73
CA ASP A 243 20.42 15.93 38.14
C ASP A 243 19.22 15.50 38.99
N PHE A 244 19.47 14.47 39.83
CA PHE A 244 18.51 13.99 40.81
C PHE A 244 19.16 14.01 42.17
N TYR A 245 18.84 15.00 42.97
CA TYR A 245 19.38 15.24 44.31
C TYR A 245 20.93 15.36 44.38
N GLY A 246 21.52 15.99 43.36
CA GLY A 246 22.98 16.19 43.28
C GLY A 246 23.73 15.04 42.60
N GLU A 247 23.04 14.00 42.15
CA GLU A 247 23.62 12.86 41.44
C GLU A 247 23.12 12.78 40.01
N LYS A 248 23.97 12.25 39.11
CA LYS A 248 23.67 12.01 37.68
C LYS A 248 23.60 10.51 37.38
N PRO A 249 22.57 9.79 37.84
CA PRO A 249 22.50 8.34 37.73
C PRO A 249 22.55 7.81 36.29
N LEU A 250 21.96 8.55 35.33
CA LEU A 250 21.96 8.16 33.92
C LEU A 250 23.37 8.19 33.34
N LEU A 251 24.21 9.15 33.75
CA LEU A 251 25.59 9.22 33.31
C LEU A 251 26.41 8.00 33.78
N TYR A 252 26.17 7.51 34.99
CA TYR A 252 26.84 6.30 35.51
C TYR A 252 26.45 5.07 34.69
N VAL A 253 25.16 4.92 34.33
CA VAL A 253 24.69 3.80 33.50
C VAL A 253 25.37 3.83 32.14
N LEU A 254 25.38 5.01 31.45
CA LEU A 254 26.02 5.16 30.15
C LEU A 254 27.50 4.83 30.19
N GLN A 255 28.24 5.37 31.18
CA GLN A 255 29.66 5.11 31.36
C GLN A 255 29.94 3.62 31.63
N ALA A 256 29.09 2.95 32.41
CA ALA A 256 29.23 1.52 32.68
C ALA A 256 29.05 0.68 31.41
N VAL A 257 28.07 1.00 30.57
CA VAL A 257 27.81 0.30 29.28
C VAL A 257 28.97 0.54 28.31
N GLU A 258 29.41 1.81 28.14
CA GLU A 258 30.50 2.17 27.23
C GLU A 258 31.85 1.59 27.66
N LYS A 259 32.22 1.73 28.93
CA LYS A 259 33.49 1.23 29.48
C LYS A 259 33.64 -0.27 29.33
N ASN A 260 32.55 -1.01 29.43
CA ASN A 260 32.56 -2.48 29.31
C ASN A 260 32.32 -2.96 27.89
N GLY A 261 32.13 -2.05 26.90
CA GLY A 261 31.85 -2.41 25.49
C GLY A 261 30.51 -3.12 25.28
N MET A 262 29.55 -2.98 26.22
CA MET A 262 28.29 -3.72 26.29
C MET A 262 27.16 -3.03 25.48
N LEU A 263 27.47 -2.04 24.65
CA LEU A 263 26.44 -1.27 23.90
C LEU A 263 25.53 -2.18 23.06
N ASN A 264 26.11 -3.08 22.26
CA ASN A 264 25.36 -4.00 21.43
C ASN A 264 24.45 -4.95 22.24
N ASP A 265 24.91 -5.41 23.38
CA ASP A 265 24.12 -6.28 24.25
C ASP A 265 22.98 -5.50 24.91
N PHE A 266 23.24 -4.26 25.32
CA PHE A 266 22.22 -3.35 25.83
C PHE A 266 21.11 -3.06 24.79
N LEU A 267 21.48 -2.78 23.54
CA LEU A 267 20.52 -2.52 22.46
C LEU A 267 19.67 -3.76 22.15
N LYS A 268 20.27 -4.96 22.14
CA LYS A 268 19.54 -6.22 21.98
C LYS A 268 18.62 -6.49 23.17
N TRP A 269 19.09 -6.29 24.37
CA TRP A 269 18.29 -6.45 25.59
C TRP A 269 17.10 -5.49 25.59
N SER A 270 17.29 -4.22 25.21
CA SER A 270 16.21 -3.25 25.11
C SER A 270 15.17 -3.66 24.06
N GLY A 271 15.59 -4.20 22.92
CA GLY A 271 14.70 -4.75 21.90
C GLY A 271 13.88 -5.94 22.41
N GLN A 272 14.50 -6.85 23.17
CA GLN A 272 13.83 -8.00 23.77
C GLN A 272 12.79 -7.61 24.85
N ASN A 273 12.90 -6.43 25.43
CA ASN A 273 11.91 -5.91 26.38
C ASN A 273 10.79 -5.08 25.71
N ASN A 274 10.86 -4.86 24.39
CA ASN A 274 9.84 -4.17 23.61
C ASN A 274 9.20 -5.10 22.58
N LEU A 275 8.91 -6.33 22.96
CA LEU A 275 8.28 -7.30 22.08
C LEU A 275 6.80 -6.94 21.84
N LYS A 276 6.39 -7.02 20.60
CA LYS A 276 4.99 -6.88 20.19
C LYS A 276 4.48 -8.22 19.66
N PRO A 277 3.51 -8.87 20.31
CA PRO A 277 2.98 -10.17 19.87
C PRO A 277 2.43 -10.12 18.42
N ALA A 278 1.87 -8.97 18.01
CA ALA A 278 1.38 -8.76 16.65
C ALA A 278 2.50 -8.80 15.59
N TYR A 279 3.76 -8.55 15.97
CA TYR A 279 4.92 -8.50 15.08
C TYR A 279 5.83 -9.74 15.19
N GLU A 280 5.36 -10.80 15.84
CA GLU A 280 6.05 -12.07 15.84
C GLU A 280 6.13 -12.66 14.42
N ALA A 281 7.32 -13.12 14.02
CA ALA A 281 7.61 -13.58 12.65
C ALA A 281 7.02 -14.97 12.39
N ILE A 282 5.70 -15.07 12.43
CA ILE A 282 4.91 -16.29 12.17
C ILE A 282 3.89 -16.06 11.05
N PRO A 283 3.59 -17.10 10.25
CA PRO A 283 2.57 -17.00 9.19
C PRO A 283 1.19 -16.55 9.68
N ALA A 284 0.84 -16.88 10.94
CA ALA A 284 -0.42 -16.52 11.55
C ALA A 284 -0.63 -14.99 11.72
N ASN A 285 0.44 -14.20 11.68
CA ASN A 285 0.36 -12.73 11.75
C ASN A 285 0.36 -12.07 10.36
N VAL A 286 0.88 -12.73 9.32
CA VAL A 286 0.91 -12.19 7.94
C VAL A 286 -0.35 -12.55 7.16
N LEU A 287 -0.81 -13.81 7.23
CA LEU A 287 -1.94 -14.30 6.43
C LEU A 287 -3.26 -13.57 6.70
N PRO A 288 -3.64 -13.24 7.95
CA PRO A 288 -4.84 -12.44 8.21
C PRO A 288 -4.77 -11.04 7.61
N ALA A 289 -3.59 -10.41 7.64
CA ALA A 289 -3.40 -9.09 7.05
C ALA A 289 -3.53 -9.12 5.51
N TRP A 290 -2.93 -10.12 4.83
CA TRP A 290 -3.15 -10.32 3.41
C TRP A 290 -4.62 -10.63 3.08
N GLY A 291 -5.28 -11.44 3.93
CA GLY A 291 -6.71 -11.74 3.81
C GLY A 291 -7.57 -10.49 3.94
N ALA A 292 -7.26 -9.60 4.89
CA ALA A 292 -7.96 -8.32 5.06
C ALA A 292 -7.79 -7.40 3.83
N ILE A 293 -6.57 -7.30 3.29
CA ILE A 293 -6.31 -6.51 2.07
C ILE A 293 -7.09 -7.08 0.87
N LEU A 294 -7.10 -8.41 0.69
CA LEU A 294 -7.87 -9.07 -0.37
C LEU A 294 -9.38 -8.82 -0.21
N LEU A 295 -9.90 -8.88 1.01
CA LEU A 295 -11.30 -8.56 1.30
C LEU A 295 -11.62 -7.11 0.93
N MET A 296 -10.74 -6.15 1.25
CA MET A 296 -10.90 -4.76 0.85
C MET A 296 -10.96 -4.60 -0.67
N ILE A 297 -10.09 -5.30 -1.42
CA ILE A 297 -10.14 -5.30 -2.90
C ILE A 297 -11.51 -5.76 -3.41
N VAL A 298 -12.05 -6.82 -2.84
CA VAL A 298 -13.38 -7.34 -3.23
C VAL A 298 -14.49 -6.33 -2.91
N ILE A 299 -14.46 -5.71 -1.73
CA ILE A 299 -15.44 -4.71 -1.32
C ILE A 299 -15.37 -3.48 -2.25
N PHE A 300 -14.19 -2.93 -2.49
CA PHE A 300 -14.02 -1.77 -3.37
C PHE A 300 -14.44 -2.06 -4.81
N THR A 301 -14.14 -3.26 -5.31
CA THR A 301 -14.62 -3.72 -6.63
C THR A 301 -16.13 -3.80 -6.69
N ALA A 302 -16.77 -4.37 -5.68
CA ALA A 302 -18.23 -4.47 -5.63
C ALA A 302 -18.89 -3.08 -5.64
N VAL A 303 -18.36 -2.15 -4.84
CA VAL A 303 -18.84 -0.76 -4.81
C VAL A 303 -18.65 -0.07 -6.16
N ALA A 304 -17.48 -0.24 -6.81
CA ALA A 304 -17.20 0.32 -8.14
C ALA A 304 -18.21 -0.19 -9.19
N VAL A 305 -18.49 -1.50 -9.23
CA VAL A 305 -19.47 -2.10 -10.12
C VAL A 305 -20.87 -1.57 -9.85
N ILE A 306 -21.27 -1.44 -8.58
CA ILE A 306 -22.58 -0.92 -8.20
C ILE A 306 -22.69 0.56 -8.62
N ALA A 307 -21.67 1.38 -8.35
CA ALA A 307 -21.65 2.79 -8.73
C ALA A 307 -21.85 2.99 -10.24
N LEU A 308 -21.16 2.21 -11.07
CA LEU A 308 -21.31 2.31 -12.53
C LEU A 308 -22.62 1.76 -13.05
N LYS A 309 -23.28 0.81 -12.39
CA LYS A 309 -24.63 0.36 -12.78
C LYS A 309 -25.66 1.49 -12.73
N PHE A 310 -25.45 2.50 -11.90
CA PHE A 310 -26.32 3.66 -11.81
C PHE A 310 -25.88 4.85 -12.66
N ILE A 311 -24.86 4.68 -13.50
CA ILE A 311 -24.29 5.77 -14.33
C ILE A 311 -25.33 6.44 -15.25
N ASP A 312 -26.35 5.69 -15.70
CA ASP A 312 -27.41 6.24 -16.55
C ASP A 312 -28.38 7.17 -15.83
N LYS A 313 -28.45 7.10 -14.49
CA LYS A 313 -29.28 7.98 -13.64
C LYS A 313 -28.62 9.32 -13.36
N ASP A 314 -27.34 9.51 -13.72
CA ASP A 314 -26.67 10.79 -13.59
C ASP A 314 -27.34 11.86 -14.43
N LYS A 315 -28.03 12.79 -13.79
CA LYS A 315 -28.55 14.01 -14.43
C LYS A 315 -27.34 14.90 -14.79
N ARG A 316 -27.40 15.49 -15.97
CA ARG A 316 -26.44 16.52 -16.42
C ARG A 316 -26.49 17.75 -15.55
#